data_f475153ede4ce53e4f2634968ae85e01
#
_entry.id   f475153ede4ce53e4f2634968ae85e01
#
_cell.length_a   1.000
_cell.length_b   1.000
_cell.length_c   1.000
_cell.angle_alpha   90.00
_cell.angle_beta   90.00
_cell.angle_gamma   90.00
#
_symmetry.space_group_name_H-M   'P 1'
#
loop_
_entity.id
_entity.type
_entity.pdbx_description
1 polymer ?
#
loop_
_entity_poly.entity_id
_entity_poly.type
_entity_poly.pdbx_seq_one_letter_code
_entity_poly.pdbx_strand_id
1 'polypeptide(L)'
;MSANNSRLVKLLIIIGIAVALWLLPVPEGVKPDAWHLMAIFIATVIGLILSPYPLGAMAMFSLTSVAILGLLSIKDVLAGFSDPTIWMIVCAFFISRGFIKTGFGRRIGLLMNSKLGNSSLGLAYGLVFTDLLFAPAMPSTSARCGGIITPLFRSIA
;
A
#
# COMPACT_ATOMS: atom_id res chain seq x y z
N MET A 1 -7.44 -17.27 -22.63
CA MET A 1 -8.48 -16.98 -21.61
C MET A 1 -8.66 -15.48 -21.56
N SER A 2 -9.88 -14.95 -21.74
CA SER A 2 -10.08 -13.50 -21.74
C SER A 2 -9.78 -12.91 -20.35
N ALA A 3 -9.25 -11.71 -20.31
CA ALA A 3 -8.91 -11.01 -19.05
C ALA A 3 -10.10 -10.94 -18.07
N ASN A 4 -11.32 -11.02 -18.57
CA ASN A 4 -12.56 -11.04 -17.80
C ASN A 4 -12.75 -12.37 -17.05
N ASN A 5 -12.45 -13.51 -17.67
CA ASN A 5 -12.54 -14.83 -17.02
C ASN A 5 -11.55 -14.96 -15.85
N SER A 6 -10.34 -14.42 -16.00
CA SER A 6 -9.34 -14.41 -14.91
C SER A 6 -9.80 -13.60 -13.71
N ARG A 7 -10.45 -12.45 -13.92
CA ARG A 7 -11.02 -11.64 -12.82
C ARG A 7 -12.18 -12.33 -12.11
N LEU A 8 -13.06 -12.97 -12.86
CA LEU A 8 -14.19 -13.73 -12.30
C LEU A 8 -13.72 -14.90 -11.44
N VAL A 9 -12.73 -15.66 -11.91
CA VAL A 9 -12.15 -16.78 -11.14
C VAL A 9 -11.55 -16.29 -9.84
N LYS A 10 -10.78 -15.19 -9.86
CA LYS A 10 -10.21 -14.59 -8.64
C LYS A 10 -11.29 -14.16 -7.65
N LEU A 11 -12.36 -13.52 -8.13
CA LEU A 11 -13.50 -13.14 -7.29
C LEU A 11 -14.21 -14.35 -6.66
N LEU A 12 -14.43 -15.41 -7.46
CA LEU A 12 -15.06 -16.64 -6.95
C LEU A 12 -14.20 -17.30 -5.87
N ILE A 13 -12.87 -17.27 -6.01
CA ILE A 13 -11.94 -17.78 -4.99
C ILE A 13 -12.07 -16.97 -3.69
N ILE A 14 -12.08 -15.63 -3.79
CA ILE A 14 -12.18 -14.74 -2.62
C ILE A 14 -13.52 -14.97 -1.89
N ILE A 15 -14.62 -14.98 -2.63
CA ILE A 15 -15.97 -15.21 -2.08
C ILE A 15 -16.04 -16.63 -1.50
N GLY A 16 -15.52 -17.63 -2.19
CA GLY A 16 -15.49 -19.02 -1.72
C GLY A 16 -14.76 -19.17 -0.39
N ILE A 17 -13.62 -18.51 -0.23
CA ILE A 17 -12.85 -18.52 1.02
C ILE A 17 -13.62 -17.79 2.13
N ALA A 18 -14.22 -16.63 1.81
CA ALA A 18 -15.02 -15.88 2.78
C ALA A 18 -16.19 -16.74 3.30
N VAL A 19 -16.95 -17.39 2.39
CA VAL A 19 -18.08 -18.25 2.73
C VAL A 19 -17.59 -19.51 3.49
N ALA A 20 -16.52 -20.12 3.07
CA ALA A 20 -15.98 -21.30 3.74
C ALA A 20 -15.59 -20.97 5.20
N LEU A 21 -14.90 -19.87 5.44
CA LEU A 21 -14.54 -19.42 6.79
C LEU A 21 -15.77 -19.00 7.62
N TRP A 22 -16.80 -18.45 6.97
CA TRP A 22 -18.03 -18.05 7.61
C TRP A 22 -18.83 -19.24 8.13
N LEU A 23 -18.85 -20.35 7.38
CA LEU A 23 -19.58 -21.56 7.72
C LEU A 23 -18.85 -22.46 8.73
N LEU A 24 -17.57 -22.21 9.00
CA LEU A 24 -16.84 -22.96 10.01
C LEU A 24 -17.38 -22.67 11.41
N PRO A 25 -17.44 -23.70 12.29
CA PRO A 25 -17.89 -23.51 13.67
C PRO A 25 -16.96 -22.53 14.39
N VAL A 26 -17.57 -21.64 15.16
CA VAL A 26 -16.84 -20.63 15.95
C VAL A 26 -16.03 -21.38 17.03
N PRO A 27 -14.70 -21.14 17.15
CA PRO A 27 -13.87 -21.76 18.20
C PRO A 27 -14.32 -21.34 19.59
N GLU A 28 -14.15 -22.23 20.56
CA GLU A 28 -14.46 -21.94 21.96
C GLU A 28 -13.68 -20.73 22.47
N GLY A 29 -14.39 -19.80 23.09
CA GLY A 29 -13.81 -18.55 23.63
C GLY A 29 -13.78 -17.36 22.68
N VAL A 30 -14.22 -17.49 21.42
CA VAL A 30 -14.29 -16.39 20.44
C VAL A 30 -15.76 -15.94 20.28
N LYS A 31 -15.98 -14.60 20.23
CA LYS A 31 -17.30 -14.07 19.93
C LYS A 31 -17.62 -14.34 18.45
N PRO A 32 -18.88 -14.73 18.09
CA PRO A 32 -19.29 -14.97 16.69
C PRO A 32 -18.97 -13.80 15.76
N ASP A 33 -19.24 -12.57 16.19
CA ASP A 33 -18.98 -11.36 15.38
C ASP A 33 -17.49 -11.18 15.08
N ALA A 34 -16.63 -11.50 16.06
CA ALA A 34 -15.17 -11.42 15.87
C ALA A 34 -14.68 -12.50 14.89
N TRP A 35 -15.26 -13.69 14.91
CA TRP A 35 -14.96 -14.75 13.96
C TRP A 35 -15.35 -14.38 12.53
N HIS A 36 -16.56 -13.86 12.35
CA HIS A 36 -17.04 -13.40 11.06
C HIS A 36 -16.23 -12.20 10.52
N LEU A 37 -15.82 -11.28 11.41
CA LEU A 37 -14.94 -10.19 11.05
C LEU A 37 -13.57 -10.70 10.56
N MET A 38 -13.01 -11.72 11.24
CA MET A 38 -11.76 -12.35 10.82
C MET A 38 -11.90 -13.03 9.45
N ALA A 39 -13.04 -13.66 9.16
CA ALA A 39 -13.32 -14.26 7.85
C ALA A 39 -13.27 -13.21 6.72
N ILE A 40 -13.92 -12.07 6.92
CA ILE A 40 -13.90 -10.96 5.96
C ILE A 40 -12.49 -10.38 5.84
N PHE A 41 -11.75 -10.24 6.94
CA PHE A 41 -10.38 -9.73 6.94
C PHE A 41 -9.46 -10.63 6.11
N ILE A 42 -9.48 -11.94 6.31
CA ILE A 42 -8.70 -12.91 5.54
C ILE A 42 -9.07 -12.83 4.05
N ALA A 43 -10.37 -12.82 3.73
CA ALA A 43 -10.84 -12.69 2.36
C ALA A 43 -10.37 -11.38 1.71
N THR A 44 -10.34 -10.28 2.46
CA THR A 44 -9.83 -8.99 2.00
C THR A 44 -8.34 -9.05 1.70
N VAL A 45 -7.52 -9.61 2.60
CA VAL A 45 -6.08 -9.75 2.40
C VAL A 45 -5.79 -10.58 1.14
N ILE A 46 -6.49 -11.71 0.96
CA ILE A 46 -6.37 -12.52 -0.26
C ILE A 46 -6.82 -11.73 -1.48
N GLY A 47 -7.88 -10.96 -1.37
CA GLY A 47 -8.38 -10.08 -2.44
C GLY A 47 -7.37 -9.01 -2.84
N LEU A 48 -6.65 -8.42 -1.88
CA LEU A 48 -5.59 -7.46 -2.14
C LEU A 48 -4.38 -8.10 -2.83
N ILE A 49 -4.02 -9.34 -2.45
CA ILE A 49 -2.93 -10.10 -3.08
C ILE A 49 -3.29 -10.50 -4.52
N LEU A 50 -4.48 -11.07 -4.72
CA LEU A 50 -4.95 -11.49 -6.05
C LEU A 50 -5.27 -10.31 -6.98
N SER A 51 -5.56 -9.13 -6.41
CA SER A 51 -5.80 -7.86 -7.10
C SER A 51 -6.72 -7.98 -8.33
N PRO A 52 -7.94 -8.53 -8.23
CA PRO A 52 -8.89 -8.57 -9.34
C PRO A 52 -9.36 -7.17 -9.73
N TYR A 53 -9.40 -6.26 -8.75
CA TYR A 53 -9.71 -4.84 -8.87
C TYR A 53 -8.62 -3.98 -8.21
N PRO A 54 -8.58 -2.65 -8.47
CA PRO A 54 -7.68 -1.72 -7.78
C PRO A 54 -7.80 -1.84 -6.25
N LEU A 55 -6.67 -1.69 -5.55
CA LEU A 55 -6.58 -1.86 -4.09
C LEU A 55 -7.66 -1.06 -3.33
N GLY A 56 -7.91 0.19 -3.74
CA GLY A 56 -8.93 1.04 -3.12
C GLY A 56 -10.35 0.48 -3.27
N ALA A 57 -10.69 -0.11 -4.43
CA ALA A 57 -11.99 -0.74 -4.63
C ALA A 57 -12.15 -1.97 -3.73
N MET A 58 -11.12 -2.82 -3.62
CA MET A 58 -11.14 -3.99 -2.74
C MET A 58 -11.31 -3.59 -1.26
N ALA A 59 -10.60 -2.55 -0.82
CA ALA A 59 -10.75 -2.02 0.53
C ALA A 59 -12.18 -1.49 0.79
N MET A 60 -12.75 -0.75 -0.15
CA MET A 60 -14.13 -0.24 -0.04
C MET A 60 -15.16 -1.37 -0.02
N PHE A 61 -15.01 -2.42 -0.82
CA PHE A 61 -15.87 -3.60 -0.77
C PHE A 61 -15.85 -4.27 0.61
N SER A 62 -14.65 -4.41 1.20
CA SER A 62 -14.49 -4.97 2.54
C SER A 62 -15.20 -4.13 3.60
N LEU A 63 -14.92 -2.82 3.66
CA LEU A 63 -15.55 -1.90 4.60
C LEU A 63 -17.07 -1.91 4.48
N THR A 64 -17.57 -1.88 3.24
CA THR A 64 -19.00 -1.91 2.96
C THR A 64 -19.63 -3.23 3.42
N SER A 65 -18.95 -4.36 3.20
CA SER A 65 -19.43 -5.67 3.67
C SER A 65 -19.53 -5.72 5.19
N VAL A 66 -18.51 -5.25 5.92
CA VAL A 66 -18.54 -5.20 7.40
C VAL A 66 -19.64 -4.31 7.91
N ALA A 67 -19.89 -3.15 7.26
CA ALA A 67 -20.94 -2.22 7.64
C ALA A 67 -22.34 -2.78 7.40
N ILE A 68 -22.57 -3.42 6.24
CA ILE A 68 -23.88 -3.99 5.88
C ILE A 68 -24.22 -5.19 6.78
N LEU A 69 -23.25 -6.03 7.09
CA LEU A 69 -23.42 -7.20 7.96
C LEU A 69 -23.56 -6.81 9.45
N GLY A 70 -23.33 -5.56 9.80
CA GLY A 70 -23.50 -5.07 11.16
C GLY A 70 -22.51 -5.64 12.18
N LEU A 71 -21.37 -6.18 11.73
CA LEU A 71 -20.35 -6.79 12.59
C LEU A 71 -19.62 -5.76 13.47
N LEU A 72 -19.56 -4.52 13.01
CA LEU A 72 -19.04 -3.38 13.74
C LEU A 72 -19.98 -2.20 13.61
N SER A 73 -19.92 -1.27 14.58
CA SER A 73 -20.65 -0.01 14.43
C SER A 73 -20.09 0.80 13.24
N ILE A 74 -20.93 1.58 12.57
CA ILE A 74 -20.49 2.45 11.46
C ILE A 74 -19.34 3.37 11.89
N LYS A 75 -19.37 3.84 13.15
CA LYS A 75 -18.32 4.67 13.72
C LYS A 75 -16.97 3.92 13.73
N ASP A 76 -16.97 2.66 14.14
CA ASP A 76 -15.75 1.84 14.20
C ASP A 76 -15.25 1.47 12.80
N VAL A 77 -16.16 1.13 11.86
CA VAL A 77 -15.82 0.86 10.45
C VAL A 77 -15.13 2.07 9.82
N LEU A 78 -15.58 3.28 10.14
CA LEU A 78 -15.05 4.53 9.60
C LEU A 78 -13.97 5.17 10.48
N ALA A 79 -13.59 4.57 11.60
CA ALA A 79 -12.63 5.13 12.54
C ALA A 79 -11.28 5.47 11.87
N GLY A 80 -10.85 4.66 10.91
CA GLY A 80 -9.64 4.93 10.14
C GLY A 80 -9.67 6.25 9.37
N PHE A 81 -10.84 6.73 8.94
CA PHE A 81 -10.96 8.03 8.26
C PHE A 81 -10.83 9.23 9.22
N SER A 82 -10.96 9.00 10.52
CA SER A 82 -10.81 10.02 11.56
C SER A 82 -9.43 10.02 12.22
N ASP A 83 -8.56 9.06 11.84
CA ASP A 83 -7.22 8.94 12.41
C ASP A 83 -6.25 9.96 11.80
N PRO A 84 -5.66 10.86 12.61
CA PRO A 84 -4.69 11.84 12.13
C PRO A 84 -3.48 11.23 11.42
N THR A 85 -3.04 10.04 11.86
CA THR A 85 -1.89 9.33 11.29
C THR A 85 -2.15 8.95 9.83
N ILE A 86 -3.36 8.48 9.52
CA ILE A 86 -3.77 8.13 8.15
C ILE A 86 -3.73 9.37 7.25
N TRP A 87 -4.27 10.50 7.73
CA TRP A 87 -4.25 11.75 6.97
C TRP A 87 -2.84 12.29 6.79
N MET A 88 -1.97 12.16 7.78
CA MET A 88 -0.55 12.50 7.65
C MET A 88 0.12 11.68 6.54
N ILE A 89 -0.15 10.37 6.47
CA ILE A 89 0.36 9.49 5.41
C ILE A 89 -0.19 9.91 4.05
N VAL A 90 -1.48 10.21 3.95
CA VAL A 90 -2.12 10.69 2.71
C VAL A 90 -1.46 11.97 2.22
N CYS A 91 -1.25 12.95 3.10
CA CYS A 91 -0.54 14.20 2.78
C CYS A 91 0.89 13.93 2.29
N ALA A 92 1.61 13.02 2.97
CA ALA A 92 2.96 12.62 2.56
C ALA A 92 2.97 11.99 1.15
N PHE A 93 1.96 11.20 0.78
CA PHE A 93 1.82 10.68 -0.59
C PHE A 93 1.57 11.79 -1.62
N PHE A 94 0.77 12.80 -1.31
CA PHE A 94 0.57 13.95 -2.20
C PHE A 94 1.87 14.74 -2.40
N ILE A 95 2.61 15.01 -1.33
CA ILE A 95 3.92 15.68 -1.39
C ILE A 95 4.89 14.85 -2.25
N SER A 96 4.97 13.53 -2.00
CA SER A 96 5.79 12.60 -2.76
C SER A 96 5.47 12.65 -4.26
N ARG A 97 4.21 12.69 -4.61
CA ARG A 97 3.75 12.82 -6.00
C ARG A 97 4.23 14.14 -6.64
N GLY A 98 4.21 15.24 -5.87
CA GLY A 98 4.76 16.52 -6.27
C GLY A 98 6.27 16.45 -6.57
N PHE A 99 7.06 15.83 -5.70
CA PHE A 99 8.50 15.64 -5.90
C PHE A 99 8.82 14.82 -7.16
N ILE A 100 8.09 13.74 -7.39
CA ILE A 100 8.26 12.90 -8.59
C ILE A 100 7.89 13.70 -9.85
N LYS A 101 6.75 14.39 -9.85
CA LYS A 101 6.23 15.11 -11.03
C LYS A 101 7.10 16.30 -11.40
N THR A 102 7.67 17.02 -10.44
CA THR A 102 8.54 18.19 -10.67
C THR A 102 9.99 17.78 -10.99
N GLY A 103 10.35 16.51 -10.82
CA GLY A 103 11.73 16.05 -10.95
C GLY A 103 12.67 16.61 -9.89
N PHE A 104 12.13 17.16 -8.80
CA PHE A 104 12.92 17.78 -7.73
C PHE A 104 13.89 16.78 -7.08
N GLY A 105 13.43 15.55 -6.82
CA GLY A 105 14.29 14.48 -6.30
C GLY A 105 15.47 14.18 -7.21
N ARG A 106 15.24 14.14 -8.55
CA ARG A 106 16.31 13.94 -9.52
C ARG A 106 17.34 15.07 -9.48
N ARG A 107 16.90 16.33 -9.36
CA ARG A 107 17.82 17.49 -9.28
C ARG A 107 18.73 17.43 -8.05
N ILE A 108 18.16 17.12 -6.87
CA ILE A 108 18.94 16.96 -5.64
C ILE A 108 19.90 15.79 -5.76
N GLY A 109 19.45 14.64 -6.29
CA GLY A 109 20.31 13.49 -6.50
C GLY A 109 21.51 13.80 -7.42
N LEU A 110 21.28 14.51 -8.52
CA LEU A 110 22.38 14.94 -9.43
C LEU A 110 23.34 15.93 -8.76
N LEU A 111 22.82 16.85 -7.94
CA LEU A 111 23.66 17.77 -7.16
C LEU A 111 24.53 17.03 -6.15
N MET A 112 23.99 16.02 -5.46
CA MET A 112 24.77 15.20 -4.53
C MET A 112 25.83 14.38 -5.29
N ASN A 113 25.46 13.81 -6.43
CA ASN A 113 26.39 13.07 -7.26
C ASN A 113 27.52 13.95 -7.80
N SER A 114 27.22 15.16 -8.25
CA SER A 114 28.26 16.09 -8.75
C SER A 114 29.28 16.51 -7.67
N LYS A 115 28.85 16.53 -6.40
CA LYS A 115 29.71 16.90 -5.27
C LYS A 115 30.48 15.72 -4.66
N LEU A 116 29.88 14.54 -4.63
CA LEU A 116 30.38 13.35 -3.93
C LEU A 116 30.76 12.21 -4.88
N GLY A 117 30.40 12.28 -6.16
CA GLY A 117 30.52 11.19 -7.13
C GLY A 117 31.93 10.90 -7.64
N ASN A 118 32.99 11.65 -7.18
CA ASN A 118 34.33 11.45 -7.64
C ASN A 118 35.00 10.14 -7.17
N SER A 119 34.36 9.41 -6.26
CA SER A 119 34.81 8.09 -5.80
C SER A 119 33.61 7.17 -5.59
N SER A 120 33.82 5.86 -5.73
CA SER A 120 32.78 4.86 -5.49
C SER A 120 32.18 4.97 -4.09
N LEU A 121 33.01 5.29 -3.10
CA LEU A 121 32.58 5.50 -1.72
C LEU A 121 31.74 6.77 -1.58
N GLY A 122 32.18 7.87 -2.20
CA GLY A 122 31.45 9.14 -2.21
C GLY A 122 30.10 9.02 -2.90
N LEU A 123 30.03 8.25 -4.00
CA LEU A 123 28.78 7.93 -4.68
C LEU A 123 27.81 7.17 -3.77
N ALA A 124 28.29 6.14 -3.07
CA ALA A 124 27.50 5.37 -2.13
C ALA A 124 26.92 6.25 -1.01
N TYR A 125 27.74 7.09 -0.39
CA TYR A 125 27.31 8.03 0.64
C TYR A 125 26.33 9.08 0.09
N GLY A 126 26.55 9.59 -1.12
CA GLY A 126 25.65 10.54 -1.79
C GLY A 126 24.27 9.95 -2.03
N LEU A 127 24.18 8.68 -2.43
CA LEU A 127 22.91 7.97 -2.61
C LEU A 127 22.19 7.74 -1.29
N VAL A 128 22.90 7.26 -0.26
CA VAL A 128 22.33 7.04 1.09
C VAL A 128 21.83 8.37 1.67
N PHE A 129 22.60 9.44 1.55
CA PHE A 129 22.19 10.76 2.03
C PHE A 129 20.97 11.28 1.29
N THR A 130 20.91 11.07 -0.03
CA THR A 130 19.74 11.44 -0.84
C THR A 130 18.50 10.66 -0.40
N ASP A 131 18.62 9.35 -0.18
CA ASP A 131 17.49 8.53 0.30
C ASP A 131 17.04 8.96 1.70
N LEU A 132 17.97 9.23 2.61
CA LEU A 132 17.69 9.69 3.97
C LEU A 132 16.98 11.05 3.97
N LEU A 133 17.39 11.98 3.11
CA LEU A 133 16.78 13.31 2.97
C LEU A 133 15.33 13.23 2.51
N PHE A 134 15.04 12.28 1.60
CA PHE A 134 13.68 12.09 1.08
C PHE A 134 12.81 11.14 1.89
N ALA A 135 13.38 10.37 2.82
CA ALA A 135 12.64 9.40 3.63
C ALA A 135 11.43 10.01 4.38
N PRO A 136 11.53 11.19 5.03
CA PRO A 136 10.40 11.81 5.71
C PRO A 136 9.29 12.28 4.75
N ALA A 137 9.68 12.74 3.54
CA ALA A 137 8.75 13.30 2.56
C ALA A 137 8.14 12.22 1.65
N MET A 138 8.77 11.06 1.54
CA MET A 138 8.34 9.96 0.68
C MET A 138 8.29 8.65 1.47
N PRO A 139 7.15 8.31 2.09
CA PRO A 139 7.04 7.10 2.92
C PRO A 139 7.18 5.79 2.11
N SER A 140 6.96 5.84 0.79
CA SER A 140 7.09 4.67 -0.09
C SER A 140 8.54 4.47 -0.56
N THR A 141 9.20 3.43 -0.06
CA THR A 141 10.53 3.02 -0.48
C THR A 141 10.59 2.70 -1.98
N SER A 142 9.57 2.00 -2.51
CA SER A 142 9.50 1.68 -3.94
C SER A 142 9.43 2.94 -4.81
N ALA A 143 8.69 3.96 -4.38
CA ALA A 143 8.61 5.23 -5.10
C ALA A 143 9.95 6.00 -5.06
N ARG A 144 10.67 5.98 -3.93
CA ARG A 144 12.02 6.58 -3.83
C ARG A 144 13.02 5.85 -4.70
N CYS A 145 13.08 4.53 -4.59
CA CYS A 145 13.99 3.71 -5.40
C CYS A 145 13.71 3.86 -6.90
N GLY A 146 12.46 3.74 -7.33
CA GLY A 146 12.09 3.83 -8.74
C GLY A 146 12.12 5.25 -9.31
N GLY A 147 11.70 6.24 -8.51
CA GLY A 147 11.56 7.63 -8.97
C GLY A 147 12.82 8.48 -8.86
N ILE A 148 13.75 8.14 -7.96
CA ILE A 148 14.94 8.96 -7.68
C ILE A 148 16.22 8.14 -7.86
N ILE A 149 16.36 7.04 -7.13
CA ILE A 149 17.64 6.30 -7.04
C ILE A 149 17.95 5.60 -8.37
N THR A 150 17.00 4.89 -8.98
CA THR A 150 17.23 4.18 -10.25
C THR A 150 17.59 5.09 -11.41
N PRO A 151 16.89 6.24 -11.66
CA PRO A 151 17.32 7.19 -12.67
C PRO A 151 18.70 7.79 -12.40
N LEU A 152 19.05 7.96 -11.12
CA LEU A 152 20.37 8.44 -10.73
C LEU A 152 21.48 7.46 -11.11
N PHE A 153 21.29 6.17 -10.77
CA PHE A 153 22.22 5.12 -11.19
C PHE A 153 22.40 5.05 -12.71
N ARG A 154 21.32 5.12 -13.46
CA ARG A 154 21.37 5.12 -14.93
C ARG A 154 22.06 6.32 -15.54
N SER A 155 22.17 7.43 -14.82
CA SER A 155 22.86 8.63 -15.30
C SER A 155 24.37 8.59 -15.03
N ILE A 156 24.84 7.62 -14.25
CA ILE A 156 26.22 7.45 -13.81
C ILE A 156 26.90 6.27 -14.53
N ALA A 157 26.10 5.27 -14.92
CA ALA A 157 26.54 4.12 -15.71
C ALA A 157 26.62 4.47 -17.19
#